data_673fafba3b6310119182ad00a606c02b
#
_entry.id   673fafba3b6310119182ad00a606c02b
#
_cell.length_a   1.000
_cell.length_b   1.000
_cell.length_c   1.000
_cell.angle_alpha   90.00
_cell.angle_beta   90.00
_cell.angle_gamma   90.00
#
_symmetry.space_group_name_H-M   'P 1'
#
loop_
_entity.id
_entity.type
_entity.pdbx_description
1 polymer ?
#
loop_
_entity_poly.entity_id
_entity_poly.type
_entity_poly.pdbx_seq_one_letter_code
_entity_poly.pdbx_strand_id
1 'polypeptide(L)'
;MAKTQNNLTYGMIGGGDRTSVGEIHRNALRLNGDTALVAGVFSHDDEKSKRIGAEFGVSEDRIYKSAEEMAEREAVRADGIDFVDICTPNAYHYPATKAFLEKGIHVVCEKPLCLVPEEGEELEQIAARTGALFCLMHTFTGHLMSREARALIRDGAIGELRTVVVEYPQDWLVDALEKETEETKTWRSIPALSGRGGAIGDIGSHMEDWVHFVTGLRVRSVLANLEAVGAGTMLDNNFQVIIKFENGASGFFWGSQVAVGYDNAFKVMLLGEKGSIEFWQENNNYLVLRLRDQPMQIISRGSSYCHPESLKYVRTPKGHPEGLTEAFANIYRSFGEAIRDKRNGTLKPESEYDYPTLSMGVDGVRFFNACVDSQQAGNTWIEI
;
A
#
# COMPACT_ATOMS: atom_id res chain seq x y z
N MET A 1 9.92 15.40 22.36
CA MET A 1 10.52 14.30 23.17
C MET A 1 11.96 14.11 22.71
N ALA A 2 12.90 13.95 23.63
CA ALA A 2 14.27 13.64 23.22
C ALA A 2 14.32 12.29 22.50
N LYS A 3 15.14 12.17 21.42
CA LYS A 3 15.40 10.88 20.74
C LYS A 3 15.94 9.88 21.76
N THR A 4 15.08 8.98 22.23
CA THR A 4 15.54 7.79 22.95
C THR A 4 15.92 6.74 21.91
N GLN A 5 16.80 5.81 22.29
CA GLN A 5 17.32 4.77 21.36
C GLN A 5 16.21 3.94 20.67
N ASN A 6 14.98 3.95 21.21
CA ASN A 6 13.84 3.18 20.70
C ASN A 6 12.76 4.01 19.98
N ASN A 7 12.72 5.34 20.17
CA ASN A 7 11.69 6.18 19.56
C ASN A 7 12.14 6.72 18.21
N LEU A 8 11.23 6.68 17.23
CA LEU A 8 11.42 7.28 15.91
C LEU A 8 10.68 8.60 15.81
N THR A 9 11.24 9.53 15.05
CA THR A 9 10.57 10.80 14.72
C THR A 9 10.20 10.80 13.25
N TYR A 10 9.02 11.30 12.91
CA TYR A 10 8.61 11.38 11.52
C TYR A 10 8.08 12.75 11.14
N GLY A 11 8.15 13.04 9.85
CA GLY A 11 7.48 14.15 9.22
C GLY A 11 6.35 13.67 8.32
N MET A 12 5.42 14.56 7.96
CA MET A 12 4.29 14.21 7.11
C MET A 12 4.15 15.21 5.97
N ILE A 13 3.94 14.68 4.74
CA ILE A 13 3.59 15.48 3.56
C ILE A 13 2.14 15.19 3.18
N GLY A 14 1.30 16.23 3.16
CA GLY A 14 -0.14 16.06 3.00
C GLY A 14 -0.81 15.61 4.30
N GLY A 15 -1.91 14.89 4.18
CA GLY A 15 -2.60 14.28 5.32
C GLY A 15 -3.20 15.26 6.34
N GLY A 16 -3.33 16.54 5.99
CA GLY A 16 -3.81 17.59 6.89
C GLY A 16 -5.31 17.54 7.21
N ASP A 17 -6.10 16.85 6.42
CA ASP A 17 -7.53 16.72 6.66
C ASP A 17 -7.83 15.63 7.69
N ARG A 18 -8.84 15.86 8.54
CA ARG A 18 -9.22 14.93 9.62
C ARG A 18 -9.97 13.69 9.13
N THR A 19 -10.51 13.73 7.91
CA THR A 19 -11.26 12.63 7.28
C THR A 19 -10.48 11.90 6.21
N SER A 20 -9.21 12.26 6.03
CA SER A 20 -8.33 11.69 4.99
C SER A 20 -7.56 10.46 5.50
N VAL A 21 -6.94 9.76 4.55
CA VAL A 21 -6.02 8.65 4.84
C VAL A 21 -4.91 9.05 5.83
N GLY A 22 -4.46 10.32 5.83
CA GLY A 22 -3.47 10.82 6.77
C GLY A 22 -3.88 10.73 8.23
N GLU A 23 -5.19 10.78 8.57
CA GLU A 23 -5.64 10.51 9.94
C GLU A 23 -5.44 9.04 10.32
N ILE A 24 -5.69 8.12 9.39
CA ILE A 24 -5.46 6.68 9.61
C ILE A 24 -3.98 6.44 9.89
N HIS A 25 -3.07 7.02 9.10
CA HIS A 25 -1.62 6.95 9.31
C HIS A 25 -1.21 7.45 10.71
N ARG A 26 -1.65 8.65 11.10
CA ARG A 26 -1.35 9.19 12.44
C ARG A 26 -1.90 8.31 13.57
N ASN A 27 -3.10 7.75 13.41
CA ASN A 27 -3.69 6.85 14.39
C ASN A 27 -2.93 5.54 14.48
N ALA A 28 -2.52 4.96 13.37
CA ALA A 28 -1.72 3.75 13.29
C ALA A 28 -0.34 3.92 13.96
N LEU A 29 0.34 5.05 13.70
CA LEU A 29 1.61 5.39 14.32
C LEU A 29 1.47 5.60 15.83
N ARG A 30 0.39 6.27 16.28
CA ARG A 30 0.09 6.44 17.71
C ARG A 30 -0.20 5.09 18.39
N LEU A 31 -0.85 4.14 17.68
CA LEU A 31 -1.14 2.81 18.20
C LEU A 31 0.14 2.02 18.51
N ASN A 32 1.22 2.23 17.78
CA ASN A 32 2.52 1.65 18.08
C ASN A 32 3.20 2.29 19.31
N GLY A 33 2.95 3.58 19.56
CA GLY A 33 3.42 4.28 20.75
C GLY A 33 4.91 4.62 20.79
N ASP A 34 5.64 4.35 19.72
CA ASP A 34 7.10 4.50 19.61
C ASP A 34 7.53 5.50 18.53
N THR A 35 6.60 6.34 18.06
CA THR A 35 6.82 7.34 17.02
C THR A 35 6.27 8.70 17.42
N ALA A 36 6.88 9.80 16.93
CA ALA A 36 6.42 11.16 17.15
C ALA A 36 6.41 11.97 15.85
N LEU A 37 5.27 12.61 15.54
CA LEU A 37 5.17 13.61 14.47
C LEU A 37 5.87 14.89 14.94
N VAL A 38 6.88 15.33 14.19
CA VAL A 38 7.69 16.49 14.57
C VAL A 38 7.86 17.53 13.47
N ALA A 39 7.51 17.20 12.23
CA ALA A 39 7.69 18.07 11.07
C ALA A 39 6.58 17.87 10.05
N GLY A 40 6.33 18.83 9.15
CA GLY A 40 5.38 18.57 8.09
C GLY A 40 5.15 19.69 7.08
N VAL A 41 4.51 19.28 5.97
CA VAL A 41 3.87 20.12 4.96
C VAL A 41 2.43 19.64 4.83
N PHE A 42 1.49 20.27 5.54
CA PHE A 42 0.13 19.76 5.71
C PHE A 42 -0.87 20.30 4.67
N SER A 43 -0.48 21.32 3.91
CA SER A 43 -1.28 21.92 2.82
C SER A 43 -0.35 22.67 1.88
N HIS A 44 -0.79 22.87 0.63
CA HIS A 44 -0.17 23.80 -0.32
C HIS A 44 -0.42 25.27 0.05
N ASP A 45 -1.38 25.56 0.91
CA ASP A 45 -1.62 26.89 1.51
C ASP A 45 -0.82 26.98 2.81
N ASP A 46 0.13 27.93 2.87
CA ASP A 46 1.06 28.11 3.98
C ASP A 46 0.34 28.36 5.32
N GLU A 47 -0.68 29.22 5.33
CA GLU A 47 -1.39 29.56 6.56
C GLU A 47 -2.25 28.39 7.04
N LYS A 48 -2.86 27.65 6.13
CA LYS A 48 -3.58 26.40 6.42
C LYS A 48 -2.61 25.37 6.97
N SER A 49 -1.43 25.20 6.35
CA SER A 49 -0.38 24.27 6.79
C SER A 49 0.09 24.57 8.21
N LYS A 50 0.37 25.83 8.52
CA LYS A 50 0.77 26.29 9.89
C LYS A 50 -0.31 26.00 10.92
N ARG A 51 -1.57 26.32 10.61
CA ARG A 51 -2.69 26.07 11.53
C ARG A 51 -2.82 24.56 11.83
N ILE A 52 -2.78 23.72 10.79
CA ILE A 52 -2.88 22.26 10.93
C ILE A 52 -1.68 21.72 11.73
N GLY A 53 -0.47 22.17 11.42
CA GLY A 53 0.73 21.76 12.15
C GLY A 53 0.66 22.11 13.63
N ALA A 54 0.17 23.31 13.97
CA ALA A 54 -0.05 23.72 15.37
C ALA A 54 -1.10 22.83 16.07
N GLU A 55 -2.20 22.46 15.38
CA GLU A 55 -3.21 21.52 15.91
C GLU A 55 -2.61 20.12 16.20
N PHE A 56 -1.61 19.69 15.40
CA PHE A 56 -0.90 18.43 15.60
C PHE A 56 0.26 18.54 16.61
N GLY A 57 0.53 19.73 17.14
CA GLY A 57 1.61 19.98 18.11
C GLY A 57 3.00 20.06 17.47
N VAL A 58 3.08 20.30 16.15
CA VAL A 58 4.35 20.51 15.44
C VAL A 58 4.85 21.93 15.69
N SER A 59 6.14 22.07 15.99
CA SER A 59 6.80 23.38 16.19
C SER A 59 6.79 24.19 14.89
N GLU A 60 6.54 25.50 14.98
CA GLU A 60 6.40 26.37 13.80
C GLU A 60 7.65 26.36 12.90
N ASP A 61 8.86 26.24 13.46
CA ASP A 61 10.11 26.15 12.72
C ASP A 61 10.29 24.84 11.94
N ARG A 62 9.38 23.87 12.13
CA ARG A 62 9.34 22.56 11.44
C ARG A 62 8.08 22.38 10.59
N ILE A 63 7.34 23.45 10.31
CA ILE A 63 6.26 23.48 9.34
C ILE A 63 6.82 24.14 8.07
N TYR A 64 6.99 23.36 7.02
CA TYR A 64 7.68 23.74 5.80
C TYR A 64 6.69 24.06 4.68
N LYS A 65 7.18 24.72 3.62
CA LYS A 65 6.37 25.12 2.47
C LYS A 65 6.32 24.05 1.38
N SER A 66 7.36 23.21 1.29
CA SER A 66 7.44 22.13 0.31
C SER A 66 8.16 20.90 0.86
N ALA A 67 8.02 19.77 0.17
CA ALA A 67 8.71 18.53 0.47
C ALA A 67 10.23 18.70 0.35
N GLU A 68 10.70 19.43 -0.65
CA GLU A 68 12.11 19.70 -0.92
C GLU A 68 12.73 20.52 0.23
N GLU A 69 12.07 21.64 0.62
CA GLU A 69 12.52 22.45 1.75
C GLU A 69 12.61 21.61 3.03
N MET A 70 11.59 20.79 3.29
CA MET A 70 11.58 19.93 4.46
C MET A 70 12.72 18.91 4.40
N ALA A 71 12.93 18.24 3.27
CA ALA A 71 13.99 17.27 3.10
C ALA A 71 15.38 17.89 3.31
N GLU A 72 15.63 19.08 2.75
CA GLU A 72 16.89 19.81 2.88
C GLU A 72 17.18 20.21 4.34
N ARG A 73 16.18 20.76 5.00
CA ARG A 73 16.35 21.27 6.37
C ARG A 73 16.41 20.15 7.40
N GLU A 74 15.59 19.11 7.25
CA GLU A 74 15.59 17.97 8.18
C GLU A 74 16.89 17.14 8.06
N ALA A 75 17.46 17.01 6.87
CA ALA A 75 18.69 16.26 6.64
C ALA A 75 19.90 16.82 7.41
N VAL A 76 19.93 18.12 7.68
CA VAL A 76 21.07 18.79 8.36
C VAL A 76 20.81 19.04 9.85
N ARG A 77 19.62 18.75 10.36
CA ARG A 77 19.29 18.91 11.78
C ARG A 77 19.91 17.79 12.60
N ALA A 78 20.46 18.12 13.76
CA ALA A 78 20.90 17.12 14.73
C ALA A 78 19.76 16.26 15.30
N ASP A 79 18.53 16.81 15.30
CA ASP A 79 17.28 16.18 15.74
C ASP A 79 16.34 15.89 14.56
N GLY A 80 16.87 15.79 13.33
CA GLY A 80 16.10 15.56 12.11
C GLY A 80 15.23 14.31 12.16
N ILE A 81 14.24 14.23 11.28
CA ILE A 81 13.32 13.09 11.21
C ILE A 81 14.04 11.79 10.84
N ASP A 82 13.50 10.67 11.29
CA ASP A 82 13.99 9.34 10.91
C ASP A 82 13.36 8.88 9.60
N PHE A 83 12.08 9.22 9.37
CA PHE A 83 11.38 8.96 8.11
C PHE A 83 10.34 10.03 7.83
N VAL A 84 9.93 10.13 6.57
CA VAL A 84 8.78 10.92 6.14
C VAL A 84 7.62 9.98 5.77
N ASP A 85 6.40 10.44 6.02
CA ASP A 85 5.14 9.80 5.64
C ASP A 85 4.44 10.67 4.59
N ILE A 86 4.26 10.14 3.37
CA ILE A 86 3.74 10.88 2.20
C ILE A 86 2.31 10.43 1.92
N CYS A 87 1.35 11.35 2.13
CA CYS A 87 -0.10 11.15 2.00
C CYS A 87 -0.71 12.19 1.04
N THR A 88 -0.14 12.34 -0.13
CA THR A 88 -0.55 13.30 -1.17
C THR A 88 -1.37 12.60 -2.28
N PRO A 89 -1.94 13.31 -3.25
CA PRO A 89 -2.39 12.71 -4.51
C PRO A 89 -1.21 12.08 -5.29
N ASN A 90 -1.50 11.06 -6.10
CA ASN A 90 -0.50 10.20 -6.76
C ASN A 90 0.63 10.94 -7.47
N ALA A 91 0.31 12.02 -8.23
CA ALA A 91 1.31 12.77 -8.99
C ALA A 91 2.41 13.41 -8.12
N TYR A 92 2.18 13.55 -6.82
CA TYR A 92 3.15 14.14 -5.89
C TYR A 92 3.96 13.09 -5.13
N HIS A 93 3.67 11.78 -5.30
CA HIS A 93 4.41 10.71 -4.62
C HIS A 93 5.86 10.66 -5.06
N TYR A 94 6.11 10.59 -6.38
CA TYR A 94 7.47 10.53 -6.93
C TYR A 94 8.33 11.73 -6.54
N PRO A 95 7.96 13.01 -6.82
CA PRO A 95 8.81 14.13 -6.50
C PRO A 95 9.09 14.26 -5.00
N ALA A 96 8.09 14.02 -4.14
CA ALA A 96 8.28 14.03 -2.70
C ALA A 96 9.21 12.90 -2.24
N THR A 97 8.97 11.66 -2.67
CA THR A 97 9.82 10.51 -2.34
C THR A 97 11.27 10.74 -2.76
N LYS A 98 11.49 11.22 -3.98
CA LYS A 98 12.82 11.54 -4.51
C LYS A 98 13.55 12.53 -3.61
N ALA A 99 12.90 13.63 -3.22
CA ALA A 99 13.50 14.67 -2.39
C ALA A 99 14.05 14.11 -1.07
N PHE A 100 13.32 13.21 -0.41
CA PHE A 100 13.76 12.61 0.86
C PHE A 100 14.81 11.49 0.66
N LEU A 101 14.62 10.60 -0.32
CA LEU A 101 15.59 9.55 -0.61
C LEU A 101 16.96 10.11 -0.99
N GLU A 102 17.03 11.20 -1.76
CA GLU A 102 18.27 11.87 -2.12
C GLU A 102 19.04 12.42 -0.90
N LYS A 103 18.35 12.73 0.18
CA LYS A 103 18.94 13.17 1.46
C LYS A 103 19.22 12.02 2.42
N GLY A 104 18.96 10.78 2.02
CA GLY A 104 19.15 9.59 2.88
C GLY A 104 18.09 9.44 3.99
N ILE A 105 16.99 10.19 3.92
CA ILE A 105 15.86 10.09 4.85
C ILE A 105 14.97 8.93 4.40
N HIS A 106 14.55 8.07 5.33
CA HIS A 106 13.67 6.94 5.04
C HIS A 106 12.27 7.43 4.68
N VAL A 107 11.56 6.66 3.84
CA VAL A 107 10.25 7.09 3.30
C VAL A 107 9.20 6.01 3.53
N VAL A 108 8.03 6.43 4.00
CA VAL A 108 6.76 5.72 3.83
C VAL A 108 5.94 6.55 2.83
N CYS A 109 5.40 5.91 1.81
CA CYS A 109 4.58 6.58 0.80
C CYS A 109 3.26 5.85 0.61
N GLU A 110 2.17 6.60 0.45
CA GLU A 110 0.90 6.06 -0.02
C GLU A 110 1.03 5.49 -1.43
N LYS A 111 0.17 4.55 -1.73
CA LYS A 111 0.08 3.89 -3.03
C LYS A 111 -0.74 4.74 -4.04
N PRO A 112 -0.54 4.54 -5.35
CA PRO A 112 0.56 3.82 -5.99
C PRO A 112 1.88 4.57 -5.83
N LEU A 113 3.00 3.87 -6.00
CA LEU A 113 4.35 4.44 -5.83
C LEU A 113 4.57 5.73 -6.63
N CYS A 114 4.19 5.69 -7.91
CA CYS A 114 4.37 6.77 -8.88
C CYS A 114 3.43 6.55 -10.08
N LEU A 115 3.53 7.38 -11.12
CA LEU A 115 2.63 7.30 -12.27
C LEU A 115 3.17 6.43 -13.42
N VAL A 116 4.49 6.36 -13.59
CA VAL A 116 5.14 5.63 -14.68
C VAL A 116 6.32 4.79 -14.15
N PRO A 117 6.67 3.66 -14.80
CA PRO A 117 7.74 2.78 -14.34
C PRO A 117 9.10 3.45 -14.19
N GLU A 118 9.45 4.37 -15.10
CA GLU A 118 10.75 5.06 -15.13
C GLU A 118 10.99 5.88 -13.85
N GLU A 119 9.93 6.48 -13.28
CA GLU A 119 10.00 7.18 -12.00
C GLU A 119 10.34 6.21 -10.86
N GLY A 120 9.72 5.03 -10.85
CA GLY A 120 9.99 4.00 -9.84
C GLY A 120 11.43 3.46 -9.93
N GLU A 121 11.91 3.20 -11.15
CA GLU A 121 13.29 2.76 -11.41
C GLU A 121 14.32 3.79 -10.95
N GLU A 122 14.05 5.08 -11.15
CA GLU A 122 14.92 6.14 -10.61
C GLU A 122 14.94 6.14 -9.08
N LEU A 123 13.79 5.96 -8.43
CA LEU A 123 13.71 5.86 -6.97
C LEU A 123 14.52 4.66 -6.44
N GLU A 124 14.49 3.51 -7.11
CA GLU A 124 15.31 2.34 -6.73
C GLU A 124 16.81 2.67 -6.81
N GLN A 125 17.25 3.36 -7.87
CA GLN A 125 18.63 3.78 -8.02
C GLN A 125 19.07 4.75 -6.91
N ILE A 126 18.20 5.69 -6.55
CA ILE A 126 18.46 6.64 -5.47
C ILE A 126 18.53 5.91 -4.13
N ALA A 127 17.56 5.05 -3.81
CA ALA A 127 17.55 4.28 -2.57
C ALA A 127 18.78 3.40 -2.42
N ALA A 128 19.20 2.71 -3.49
CA ALA A 128 20.41 1.91 -3.51
C ALA A 128 21.69 2.74 -3.25
N ARG A 129 21.77 3.95 -3.83
CA ARG A 129 22.92 4.86 -3.66
C ARG A 129 22.99 5.46 -2.26
N THR A 130 21.87 5.86 -1.70
CA THR A 130 21.82 6.54 -0.39
C THR A 130 21.69 5.57 0.77
N GLY A 131 21.21 4.36 0.49
CA GLY A 131 20.87 3.36 1.49
C GLY A 131 19.59 3.71 2.28
N ALA A 132 18.80 4.69 1.86
CA ALA A 132 17.53 5.00 2.50
C ALA A 132 16.55 3.82 2.33
N LEU A 133 15.80 3.52 3.38
CA LEU A 133 14.75 2.50 3.35
C LEU A 133 13.44 3.12 2.84
N PHE A 134 12.64 2.31 2.15
CA PHE A 134 11.35 2.72 1.63
C PHE A 134 10.26 1.68 1.96
N CYS A 135 9.08 2.15 2.30
CA CYS A 135 7.88 1.33 2.52
C CYS A 135 6.71 1.91 1.73
N LEU A 136 6.08 1.09 0.90
CA LEU A 136 4.83 1.46 0.22
C LEU A 136 3.63 1.04 1.07
N MET A 137 2.65 1.94 1.23
CA MET A 137 1.53 1.66 2.13
C MET A 137 0.40 0.89 1.43
N HIS A 138 0.66 -0.37 1.10
CA HIS A 138 -0.37 -1.33 0.68
C HIS A 138 -0.98 -2.04 1.88
N THR A 139 -1.97 -1.42 2.47
CA THR A 139 -2.53 -1.73 3.80
C THR A 139 -2.93 -3.18 4.00
N PHE A 140 -3.48 -3.85 2.98
CA PHE A 140 -4.06 -5.21 3.15
C PHE A 140 -3.01 -6.28 3.47
N THR A 141 -1.74 -6.05 3.16
CA THR A 141 -0.63 -6.93 3.58
C THR A 141 -0.36 -6.85 5.08
N GLY A 142 -0.80 -5.77 5.73
CA GLY A 142 -0.68 -5.59 7.18
C GLY A 142 -1.66 -6.41 8.02
N HIS A 143 -2.72 -6.98 7.44
CA HIS A 143 -3.62 -7.87 8.17
C HIS A 143 -2.91 -9.15 8.60
N LEU A 144 -3.20 -9.61 9.83
CA LEU A 144 -2.60 -10.85 10.34
C LEU A 144 -2.88 -12.06 9.44
N MET A 145 -4.10 -12.14 8.88
CA MET A 145 -4.47 -13.26 8.03
C MET A 145 -3.81 -13.22 6.65
N SER A 146 -3.39 -12.07 6.15
CA SER A 146 -2.52 -11.98 4.98
C SER A 146 -1.14 -12.57 5.25
N ARG A 147 -0.58 -12.32 6.43
CA ARG A 147 0.71 -12.90 6.88
C ARG A 147 0.60 -14.37 7.18
N GLU A 148 -0.52 -14.82 7.73
CA GLU A 148 -0.82 -16.23 7.92
C GLU A 148 -0.93 -16.97 6.58
N ALA A 149 -1.60 -16.36 5.59
CA ALA A 149 -1.66 -16.89 4.23
C ALA A 149 -0.27 -17.04 3.62
N ARG A 150 0.60 -16.01 3.78
CA ARG A 150 2.00 -16.06 3.33
C ARG A 150 2.79 -17.19 3.98
N ALA A 151 2.63 -17.39 5.28
CA ALA A 151 3.29 -18.48 5.99
C ALA A 151 2.83 -19.86 5.47
N LEU A 152 1.53 -20.05 5.30
CA LEU A 152 0.96 -21.28 4.75
C LEU A 152 1.44 -21.55 3.31
N ILE A 153 1.55 -20.52 2.46
CA ILE A 153 2.09 -20.65 1.10
C ILE A 153 3.56 -21.05 1.14
N ARG A 154 4.38 -20.35 1.91
CA ARG A 154 5.81 -20.67 2.08
C ARG A 154 6.03 -22.09 2.56
N ASP A 155 5.20 -22.57 3.49
CA ASP A 155 5.29 -23.91 4.05
C ASP A 155 4.69 -24.99 3.11
N GLY A 156 4.21 -24.60 1.92
CA GLY A 156 3.68 -25.49 0.89
C GLY A 156 2.35 -26.16 1.25
N ALA A 157 1.54 -25.53 2.13
CA ALA A 157 0.27 -26.08 2.60
C ALA A 157 -0.70 -26.46 1.46
N ILE A 158 -0.74 -25.65 0.41
CA ILE A 158 -1.61 -25.88 -0.77
C ILE A 158 -0.87 -26.40 -2.02
N GLY A 159 0.45 -26.69 -1.90
CA GLY A 159 1.30 -27.07 -3.04
C GLY A 159 1.59 -25.91 -3.98
N GLU A 160 2.06 -26.20 -5.19
CA GLU A 160 2.34 -25.19 -6.20
C GLU A 160 1.06 -24.47 -6.62
N LEU A 161 1.13 -23.13 -6.71
CA LEU A 161 0.00 -22.32 -7.16
C LEU A 161 -0.24 -22.51 -8.66
N ARG A 162 -1.52 -22.71 -9.03
CA ARG A 162 -2.01 -22.90 -10.39
C ARG A 162 -2.86 -21.76 -10.88
N THR A 163 -3.70 -21.22 -9.99
CA THR A 163 -4.62 -20.13 -10.33
C THR A 163 -4.79 -19.16 -9.16
N VAL A 164 -4.83 -17.89 -9.48
CA VAL A 164 -5.10 -16.79 -8.53
C VAL A 164 -6.34 -16.04 -9.02
N VAL A 165 -7.36 -15.90 -8.18
CA VAL A 165 -8.55 -15.10 -8.50
C VAL A 165 -8.65 -13.99 -7.47
N VAL A 166 -8.76 -12.74 -7.93
CA VAL A 166 -8.94 -11.57 -7.06
C VAL A 166 -10.15 -10.77 -7.52
N GLU A 167 -11.00 -10.43 -6.58
CA GLU A 167 -12.16 -9.58 -6.76
C GLU A 167 -12.03 -8.36 -5.85
N TYR A 168 -12.34 -7.16 -6.38
CA TYR A 168 -12.34 -5.94 -5.59
C TYR A 168 -13.44 -4.97 -6.05
N PRO A 169 -14.71 -5.32 -5.85
CA PRO A 169 -15.82 -4.41 -6.11
C PRO A 169 -16.03 -3.40 -4.95
N GLN A 170 -16.34 -2.16 -5.35
CA GLN A 170 -16.70 -1.01 -4.51
C GLN A 170 -17.76 -0.19 -5.25
N ASP A 171 -18.53 0.67 -4.56
CA ASP A 171 -19.53 1.55 -5.19
C ASP A 171 -19.34 3.05 -4.90
N TRP A 172 -18.32 3.44 -4.17
CA TRP A 172 -18.11 4.82 -3.73
C TRP A 172 -18.09 5.87 -4.86
N LEU A 173 -17.67 5.46 -6.07
CA LEU A 173 -17.57 6.38 -7.21
C LEU A 173 -18.93 6.67 -7.84
N VAL A 174 -19.96 5.85 -7.63
CA VAL A 174 -21.30 6.06 -8.18
C VAL A 174 -21.86 7.40 -7.74
N ASP A 175 -21.84 7.66 -6.44
CA ASP A 175 -22.30 8.94 -5.87
C ASP A 175 -21.51 10.14 -6.40
N ALA A 176 -20.21 9.97 -6.60
CA ALA A 176 -19.37 11.02 -7.18
C ALA A 176 -19.77 11.30 -8.63
N LEU A 177 -19.92 10.26 -9.47
CA LEU A 177 -20.32 10.42 -10.87
C LEU A 177 -21.69 11.08 -11.04
N GLU A 178 -22.63 10.81 -10.14
CA GLU A 178 -23.97 11.41 -10.17
C GLU A 178 -24.01 12.87 -9.71
N LYS A 179 -23.11 13.28 -8.81
CA LYS A 179 -23.11 14.57 -8.13
C LYS A 179 -21.94 15.47 -8.53
N GLU A 180 -20.97 14.93 -9.25
CA GLU A 180 -19.73 15.66 -9.59
C GLU A 180 -19.99 16.75 -10.63
N THR A 181 -19.51 17.94 -10.32
CA THR A 181 -19.41 19.07 -11.26
C THR A 181 -17.95 19.34 -11.54
N GLU A 182 -17.63 20.16 -12.52
CA GLU A 182 -16.23 20.58 -12.78
C GLU A 182 -15.53 21.17 -11.53
N GLU A 183 -16.30 21.78 -10.62
CA GLU A 183 -15.82 22.40 -9.39
C GLU A 183 -15.63 21.39 -8.24
N THR A 184 -16.30 20.25 -8.30
CA THR A 184 -16.29 19.22 -7.23
C THR A 184 -15.55 17.95 -7.62
N LYS A 185 -14.90 17.91 -8.79
CA LYS A 185 -14.09 16.77 -9.24
C LYS A 185 -13.06 16.36 -8.20
N THR A 186 -13.12 15.09 -7.84
CA THR A 186 -12.04 14.51 -7.03
C THR A 186 -10.74 14.43 -7.84
N TRP A 187 -9.60 14.58 -7.19
CA TRP A 187 -8.29 14.45 -7.86
C TRP A 187 -8.13 13.06 -8.53
N ARG A 188 -8.86 12.04 -8.06
CA ARG A 188 -8.87 10.69 -8.63
C ARG A 188 -9.48 10.63 -10.03
N SER A 189 -10.37 11.55 -10.37
CA SER A 189 -10.98 11.68 -11.72
C SER A 189 -10.10 12.47 -12.69
N ILE A 190 -8.98 13.06 -12.22
CA ILE A 190 -8.09 13.92 -13.01
C ILE A 190 -6.85 13.14 -13.44
N PRO A 191 -6.69 12.80 -14.74
CA PRO A 191 -5.56 11.99 -15.21
C PRO A 191 -4.17 12.56 -14.87
N ALA A 192 -4.02 13.89 -14.86
CA ALA A 192 -2.77 14.54 -14.48
C ALA A 192 -2.37 14.33 -13.02
N LEU A 193 -3.32 14.01 -12.13
CA LEU A 193 -3.09 13.77 -10.70
C LEU A 193 -3.15 12.28 -10.34
N SER A 194 -3.98 11.51 -11.04
CA SER A 194 -4.21 10.10 -10.77
C SER A 194 -3.33 9.15 -11.59
N GLY A 195 -2.91 9.57 -12.78
CA GLY A 195 -2.18 8.74 -13.73
C GLY A 195 -3.05 8.26 -14.90
N ARG A 196 -2.51 7.32 -15.69
CA ARG A 196 -3.16 6.77 -16.91
C ARG A 196 -4.31 5.82 -16.59
N GLY A 197 -4.30 5.18 -15.42
CA GLY A 197 -5.34 4.26 -14.95
C GLY A 197 -6.15 4.87 -13.81
N GLY A 198 -7.46 4.62 -13.79
CA GLY A 198 -8.37 4.95 -12.71
C GLY A 198 -8.43 3.83 -11.67
N ALA A 199 -9.46 3.00 -11.74
CA ALA A 199 -9.61 1.86 -10.84
C ALA A 199 -8.43 0.86 -10.92
N ILE A 200 -7.89 0.61 -12.12
CA ILE A 200 -6.73 -0.29 -12.25
C ILE A 200 -5.50 0.23 -11.51
N GLY A 201 -5.26 1.54 -11.50
CA GLY A 201 -4.17 2.17 -10.74
C GLY A 201 -4.47 2.25 -9.25
N ASP A 202 -5.72 2.53 -8.87
CA ASP A 202 -6.12 2.73 -7.47
C ASP A 202 -6.30 1.39 -6.73
N ILE A 203 -7.19 0.51 -7.21
CA ILE A 203 -7.51 -0.77 -6.56
C ILE A 203 -6.81 -1.97 -7.19
N GLY A 204 -6.49 -1.94 -8.48
CA GLY A 204 -5.71 -2.99 -9.14
C GLY A 204 -4.30 -3.12 -8.57
N SER A 205 -3.66 -2.03 -8.19
CA SER A 205 -2.35 -2.03 -7.52
C SER A 205 -2.38 -2.77 -6.17
N HIS A 206 -3.47 -2.66 -5.39
CA HIS A 206 -3.65 -3.45 -4.17
C HIS A 206 -3.77 -4.95 -4.45
N MET A 207 -4.42 -5.31 -5.56
CA MET A 207 -4.62 -6.72 -5.93
C MET A 207 -3.29 -7.38 -6.30
N GLU A 208 -2.48 -6.70 -7.10
CA GLU A 208 -1.15 -7.17 -7.51
C GLU A 208 -0.21 -7.26 -6.31
N ASP A 209 -0.09 -6.18 -5.52
CA ASP A 209 0.80 -6.13 -4.35
C ASP A 209 0.45 -7.22 -3.32
N TRP A 210 -0.82 -7.44 -3.02
CA TRP A 210 -1.22 -8.46 -2.07
C TRP A 210 -0.83 -9.87 -2.56
N VAL A 211 -1.05 -10.17 -3.85
CA VAL A 211 -0.66 -11.45 -4.43
C VAL A 211 0.86 -11.61 -4.41
N HIS A 212 1.61 -10.59 -4.83
CA HIS A 212 3.06 -10.60 -4.78
C HIS A 212 3.57 -10.80 -3.34
N PHE A 213 3.07 -10.01 -2.37
CA PHE A 213 3.49 -10.10 -0.97
C PHE A 213 3.25 -11.46 -0.35
N VAL A 214 2.09 -12.07 -0.61
CA VAL A 214 1.69 -13.34 0.01
C VAL A 214 2.33 -14.54 -0.69
N THR A 215 2.50 -14.50 -2.00
CA THR A 215 2.87 -15.68 -2.79
C THR A 215 4.30 -15.61 -3.34
N GLY A 216 4.89 -14.42 -3.43
CA GLY A 216 6.14 -14.18 -4.15
C GLY A 216 6.01 -14.24 -5.68
N LEU A 217 4.81 -14.44 -6.22
CA LEU A 217 4.59 -14.50 -7.67
C LEU A 217 4.70 -13.11 -8.29
N ARG A 218 5.43 -13.02 -9.39
CA ARG A 218 5.48 -11.83 -10.25
C ARG A 218 4.63 -12.02 -11.49
N VAL A 219 3.99 -10.94 -11.91
CA VAL A 219 3.23 -10.89 -13.14
C VAL A 219 4.19 -10.89 -14.32
N ARG A 220 4.00 -11.82 -15.26
CA ARG A 220 4.78 -11.90 -16.51
C ARG A 220 4.09 -11.19 -17.66
N SER A 221 2.77 -11.39 -17.81
CA SER A 221 2.00 -10.76 -18.88
C SER A 221 0.53 -10.58 -18.51
N VAL A 222 -0.11 -9.59 -19.11
CA VAL A 222 -1.51 -9.22 -18.88
C VAL A 222 -2.29 -9.09 -20.18
N LEU A 223 -3.60 -9.44 -20.13
CA LEU A 223 -4.61 -9.06 -21.10
C LEU A 223 -5.73 -8.38 -20.34
N ALA A 224 -5.93 -7.09 -20.56
CA ALA A 224 -6.85 -6.27 -19.78
C ALA A 224 -8.00 -5.71 -20.64
N ASN A 225 -9.19 -5.66 -20.03
CA ASN A 225 -10.33 -4.87 -20.48
C ASN A 225 -10.61 -3.80 -19.41
N LEU A 226 -10.41 -2.53 -19.76
CA LEU A 226 -10.62 -1.40 -18.88
C LEU A 226 -11.82 -0.59 -19.39
N GLU A 227 -12.78 -0.31 -18.53
CA GLU A 227 -14.04 0.35 -18.88
C GLU A 227 -14.22 1.63 -18.06
N ALA A 228 -14.55 2.72 -18.74
CA ALA A 228 -14.98 3.97 -18.14
C ALA A 228 -16.53 4.03 -18.16
N VAL A 229 -17.16 3.53 -17.11
CA VAL A 229 -18.61 3.51 -16.98
C VAL A 229 -19.11 4.85 -16.48
N GLY A 230 -20.10 5.42 -17.18
CA GLY A 230 -20.70 6.72 -16.86
C GLY A 230 -20.33 7.82 -17.85
N ALA A 231 -21.22 8.81 -18.00
CA ALA A 231 -21.03 9.90 -18.95
C ALA A 231 -19.90 10.83 -18.49
N GLY A 232 -18.97 11.14 -19.40
CA GLY A 232 -17.86 12.07 -19.14
C GLY A 232 -16.71 11.48 -18.32
N THR A 233 -16.75 10.19 -17.99
CA THR A 233 -15.67 9.50 -17.27
C THR A 233 -14.47 9.32 -18.19
N MET A 234 -13.29 9.79 -17.75
CA MET A 234 -12.06 9.75 -18.55
C MET A 234 -11.17 8.55 -18.23
N LEU A 235 -11.19 8.08 -16.98
CA LEU A 235 -10.39 6.96 -16.49
C LEU A 235 -11.27 5.74 -16.27
N ASP A 236 -10.69 4.55 -16.31
CA ASP A 236 -11.39 3.32 -15.99
C ASP A 236 -11.91 3.32 -14.56
N ASN A 237 -13.09 2.73 -14.38
CA ASN A 237 -13.70 2.50 -13.07
C ASN A 237 -14.27 1.09 -12.91
N ASN A 238 -14.11 0.26 -13.94
CA ASN A 238 -14.40 -1.16 -13.97
C ASN A 238 -13.37 -1.86 -14.86
N PHE A 239 -12.84 -3.01 -14.42
CA PHE A 239 -11.83 -3.72 -15.20
C PHE A 239 -11.87 -5.23 -14.98
N GLN A 240 -11.42 -5.97 -16.00
CA GLN A 240 -11.12 -7.40 -15.96
C GLN A 240 -9.73 -7.63 -16.54
N VAL A 241 -8.87 -8.38 -15.83
CA VAL A 241 -7.51 -8.68 -16.28
C VAL A 241 -7.26 -10.19 -16.20
N ILE A 242 -6.82 -10.76 -17.31
CA ILE A 242 -6.26 -12.11 -17.34
C ILE A 242 -4.75 -12.00 -17.23
N ILE A 243 -4.16 -12.80 -16.34
CA ILE A 243 -2.75 -12.70 -15.96
C ILE A 243 -2.04 -14.02 -16.20
N LYS A 244 -0.78 -13.96 -16.64
CA LYS A 244 0.19 -15.05 -16.54
C LYS A 244 1.29 -14.66 -15.58
N PHE A 245 1.54 -15.52 -14.60
CA PHE A 245 2.65 -15.35 -13.66
C PHE A 245 3.92 -16.04 -14.18
N GLU A 246 5.09 -15.64 -13.65
CA GLU A 246 6.39 -16.19 -14.06
C GLU A 246 6.51 -17.71 -13.87
N ASN A 247 5.87 -18.27 -12.83
CA ASN A 247 5.85 -19.71 -12.55
C ASN A 247 4.89 -20.52 -13.45
N GLY A 248 4.18 -19.85 -14.37
CA GLY A 248 3.19 -20.47 -15.27
C GLY A 248 1.77 -20.53 -14.72
N ALA A 249 1.53 -20.11 -13.49
CA ALA A 249 0.17 -19.95 -12.96
C ALA A 249 -0.60 -18.89 -13.75
N SER A 250 -1.93 -19.01 -13.76
CA SER A 250 -2.82 -18.00 -14.34
C SER A 250 -3.55 -17.19 -13.27
N GLY A 251 -3.90 -15.95 -13.61
CA GLY A 251 -4.69 -15.08 -12.75
C GLY A 251 -5.92 -14.51 -13.45
N PHE A 252 -6.92 -14.20 -12.65
CA PHE A 252 -8.07 -13.41 -13.06
C PHE A 252 -8.34 -12.35 -11.98
N PHE A 253 -8.24 -11.09 -12.37
CA PHE A 253 -8.55 -9.94 -11.50
C PHE A 253 -9.76 -9.21 -12.04
N TRP A 254 -10.73 -8.97 -11.17
CA TRP A 254 -11.87 -8.11 -11.42
C TRP A 254 -11.96 -7.04 -10.35
N GLY A 255 -11.97 -5.78 -10.77
CA GLY A 255 -12.17 -4.65 -9.88
C GLY A 255 -13.17 -3.67 -10.44
N SER A 256 -13.93 -3.03 -9.57
CA SER A 256 -14.92 -2.03 -9.93
C SER A 256 -15.06 -1.00 -8.80
N GLN A 257 -15.22 0.26 -9.16
CA GLN A 257 -15.57 1.34 -8.22
C GLN A 257 -17.01 1.82 -8.42
N VAL A 258 -17.76 1.11 -9.27
CA VAL A 258 -19.16 1.38 -9.61
C VAL A 258 -20.07 0.15 -9.42
N ALA A 259 -19.63 -0.82 -8.62
CA ALA A 259 -20.37 -2.03 -8.31
C ALA A 259 -21.35 -1.78 -7.15
N VAL A 260 -22.53 -1.27 -7.47
CA VAL A 260 -23.56 -0.85 -6.48
C VAL A 260 -23.86 -1.97 -5.48
N GLY A 261 -23.81 -1.60 -4.19
CA GLY A 261 -24.09 -2.50 -3.06
C GLY A 261 -22.86 -3.22 -2.51
N TYR A 262 -21.64 -2.90 -2.99
CA TYR A 262 -20.38 -3.38 -2.44
C TYR A 262 -19.61 -2.22 -1.76
N ASP A 263 -19.26 -2.39 -0.50
CA ASP A 263 -18.55 -1.36 0.26
C ASP A 263 -17.05 -1.35 -0.08
N ASN A 264 -16.32 -2.45 0.27
CA ASN A 264 -14.87 -2.57 0.06
C ASN A 264 -14.46 -4.06 -0.04
N ALA A 265 -15.09 -4.80 -0.93
CA ALA A 265 -15.10 -6.25 -0.96
C ALA A 265 -13.87 -6.85 -1.65
N PHE A 266 -12.66 -6.54 -1.13
CA PHE A 266 -11.42 -7.18 -1.59
C PHE A 266 -11.37 -8.63 -1.14
N LYS A 267 -11.32 -9.55 -2.10
CA LYS A 267 -11.31 -10.98 -1.88
C LYS A 267 -10.27 -11.67 -2.77
N VAL A 268 -9.51 -12.60 -2.20
CA VAL A 268 -8.49 -13.38 -2.92
C VAL A 268 -8.72 -14.86 -2.73
N MET A 269 -8.61 -15.62 -3.82
CA MET A 269 -8.58 -17.07 -3.82
C MET A 269 -7.27 -17.54 -4.45
N LEU A 270 -6.46 -18.26 -3.67
CA LEU A 270 -5.22 -18.91 -4.10
C LEU A 270 -5.48 -20.40 -4.27
N LEU A 271 -5.39 -20.91 -5.50
CA LEU A 271 -5.72 -22.28 -5.85
C LEU A 271 -4.43 -23.03 -6.21
N GLY A 272 -4.03 -23.98 -5.36
CA GLY A 272 -2.84 -24.79 -5.52
C GLY A 272 -3.16 -26.24 -5.84
N GLU A 273 -2.12 -27.08 -5.91
CA GLU A 273 -2.22 -28.50 -6.23
C GLU A 273 -2.93 -29.33 -5.15
N LYS A 274 -2.72 -28.97 -3.88
CA LYS A 274 -3.18 -29.74 -2.72
C LYS A 274 -4.38 -29.09 -2.01
N GLY A 275 -4.70 -27.85 -2.37
CA GLY A 275 -5.78 -27.11 -1.71
C GLY A 275 -5.89 -25.68 -2.15
N SER A 276 -6.64 -24.89 -1.39
CA SER A 276 -6.85 -23.48 -1.65
C SER A 276 -6.89 -22.68 -0.36
N ILE A 277 -6.51 -21.38 -0.47
CA ILE A 277 -6.63 -20.39 0.57
C ILE A 277 -7.57 -19.29 0.06
N GLU A 278 -8.49 -18.83 0.92
CA GLU A 278 -9.35 -17.69 0.64
C GLU A 278 -9.20 -16.64 1.73
N PHE A 279 -8.90 -15.40 1.33
CA PHE A 279 -8.84 -14.22 2.19
C PHE A 279 -9.92 -13.23 1.76
N TRP A 280 -10.60 -12.63 2.72
CA TRP A 280 -11.61 -11.58 2.51
C TRP A 280 -11.36 -10.41 3.47
N GLN A 281 -11.09 -9.24 2.92
CA GLN A 281 -10.71 -8.06 3.68
C GLN A 281 -11.81 -7.60 4.66
N GLU A 282 -13.08 -7.61 4.26
CA GLU A 282 -14.20 -7.26 5.15
C GLU A 282 -14.43 -8.28 6.27
N ASN A 283 -13.81 -9.46 6.16
CA ASN A 283 -13.78 -10.50 7.20
C ASN A 283 -12.35 -10.90 7.57
N ASN A 284 -11.47 -9.92 7.68
CA ASN A 284 -10.01 -10.04 7.77
C ASN A 284 -9.48 -10.75 9.02
N ASN A 285 -10.34 -11.10 9.97
CA ASN A 285 -9.99 -11.86 11.17
C ASN A 285 -10.03 -13.37 10.96
N TYR A 286 -10.39 -13.80 9.77
CA TYR A 286 -10.49 -15.21 9.40
C TYR A 286 -9.81 -15.46 8.04
N LEU A 287 -9.29 -16.69 7.90
CA LEU A 287 -8.75 -17.21 6.66
C LEU A 287 -9.38 -18.58 6.42
N VAL A 288 -9.79 -18.86 5.19
CA VAL A 288 -10.35 -20.18 4.86
C VAL A 288 -9.29 -21.01 4.16
N LEU A 289 -9.02 -22.19 4.71
CA LEU A 289 -8.14 -23.21 4.12
C LEU A 289 -8.96 -24.44 3.73
N ARG A 290 -8.85 -24.85 2.47
CA ARG A 290 -9.46 -26.07 1.94
C ARG A 290 -8.37 -26.99 1.41
N LEU A 291 -8.16 -28.11 2.08
CA LEU A 291 -7.23 -29.13 1.62
C LEU A 291 -8.00 -30.29 0.99
N ARG A 292 -7.40 -30.91 -0.01
CA ARG A 292 -8.00 -32.03 -0.73
C ARG A 292 -8.31 -33.16 0.28
N ASP A 293 -9.53 -33.71 0.17
CA ASP A 293 -10.02 -34.82 1.00
C ASP A 293 -10.05 -34.52 2.52
N GLN A 294 -10.09 -33.24 2.91
CA GLN A 294 -10.18 -32.80 4.30
C GLN A 294 -11.36 -31.83 4.50
N PRO A 295 -11.91 -31.75 5.71
CA PRO A 295 -12.90 -30.71 6.04
C PRO A 295 -12.32 -29.31 5.84
N MET A 296 -13.17 -28.40 5.37
CA MET A 296 -12.84 -26.96 5.30
C MET A 296 -12.47 -26.44 6.69
N GLN A 297 -11.38 -25.71 6.77
CA GLN A 297 -10.89 -25.08 7.99
C GLN A 297 -11.08 -23.56 7.93
N ILE A 298 -11.52 -22.98 9.04
CA ILE A 298 -11.55 -21.52 9.23
C ILE A 298 -10.49 -21.20 10.28
N ILE A 299 -9.40 -20.59 9.84
CA ILE A 299 -8.30 -20.15 10.70
C ILE A 299 -8.68 -18.81 11.29
N SER A 300 -8.73 -18.74 12.63
CA SER A 300 -9.09 -17.53 13.36
C SER A 300 -7.85 -16.78 13.83
N ARG A 301 -7.83 -15.48 13.63
CA ARG A 301 -6.76 -14.58 14.04
C ARG A 301 -6.38 -14.75 15.52
N GLY A 302 -5.07 -14.77 15.79
CA GLY A 302 -4.52 -14.81 17.15
C GLY A 302 -4.70 -16.14 17.88
N SER A 303 -5.10 -17.19 17.18
CA SER A 303 -5.17 -18.55 17.75
C SER A 303 -3.77 -19.17 17.84
N SER A 304 -3.54 -20.00 18.85
CA SER A 304 -2.22 -20.60 19.12
C SER A 304 -1.69 -21.53 18.03
N TYR A 305 -2.52 -21.91 17.09
CA TYR A 305 -2.14 -22.71 15.91
C TYR A 305 -1.67 -21.85 14.72
N CYS A 306 -1.79 -20.52 14.80
CA CYS A 306 -1.25 -19.62 13.78
C CYS A 306 0.29 -19.57 13.86
N HIS A 307 0.92 -19.21 12.76
CA HIS A 307 2.38 -19.13 12.67
C HIS A 307 2.95 -18.01 13.57
N PRO A 308 4.12 -18.22 14.17
CA PRO A 308 4.74 -17.20 15.05
C PRO A 308 4.93 -15.84 14.39
N GLU A 309 5.20 -15.81 13.08
CA GLU A 309 5.38 -14.57 12.31
C GLU A 309 4.09 -13.75 12.16
N SER A 310 2.91 -14.38 12.12
CA SER A 310 1.65 -13.67 12.20
C SER A 310 1.31 -13.29 13.63
N LEU A 311 1.57 -14.18 14.59
CA LEU A 311 1.27 -13.96 16.01
C LEU A 311 2.04 -12.78 16.64
N LYS A 312 3.24 -12.45 16.14
CA LYS A 312 4.00 -11.29 16.64
C LYS A 312 3.27 -9.95 16.48
N TYR A 313 2.27 -9.87 15.58
CA TYR A 313 1.50 -8.66 15.30
C TYR A 313 0.14 -8.61 16.00
N VAL A 314 -0.23 -9.63 16.78
CA VAL A 314 -1.48 -9.65 17.55
C VAL A 314 -1.48 -8.51 18.56
N ARG A 315 -2.51 -7.69 18.55
CA ARG A 315 -2.70 -6.54 19.45
C ARG A 315 -3.84 -6.75 20.42
N THR A 316 -4.90 -7.42 19.98
CA THR A 316 -6.07 -7.75 20.83
C THR A 316 -6.18 -9.26 21.02
N PRO A 317 -6.71 -9.75 22.15
CA PRO A 317 -6.93 -11.17 22.36
C PRO A 317 -7.80 -11.79 21.24
N LYS A 318 -7.65 -13.09 21.01
CA LYS A 318 -8.52 -13.80 20.05
C LYS A 318 -9.99 -13.57 20.37
N GLY A 319 -10.82 -13.47 19.32
CA GLY A 319 -12.25 -13.17 19.46
C GLY A 319 -12.58 -11.68 19.54
N HIS A 320 -11.58 -10.79 19.62
CA HIS A 320 -11.75 -9.34 19.52
C HIS A 320 -11.20 -8.87 18.18
N PRO A 321 -12.02 -8.33 17.28
CA PRO A 321 -11.60 -7.97 15.91
C PRO A 321 -10.46 -6.94 15.88
N GLU A 322 -9.55 -7.10 14.92
CA GLU A 322 -8.61 -6.08 14.46
C GLU A 322 -8.99 -5.69 13.04
N GLY A 323 -8.67 -4.47 12.63
CA GLY A 323 -9.11 -3.91 11.36
C GLY A 323 -8.05 -3.09 10.65
N LEU A 324 -8.52 -2.05 9.95
CA LEU A 324 -7.72 -1.23 9.05
C LEU A 324 -6.58 -0.51 9.78
N THR A 325 -6.85 0.11 10.91
CA THR A 325 -5.83 0.87 11.68
C THR A 325 -4.71 -0.04 12.16
N GLU A 326 -5.05 -1.23 12.64
CA GLU A 326 -4.06 -2.24 13.07
C GLU A 326 -3.23 -2.75 11.89
N ALA A 327 -3.82 -2.90 10.71
CA ALA A 327 -3.09 -3.29 9.50
C ALA A 327 -2.02 -2.25 9.13
N PHE A 328 -2.36 -0.96 9.09
CA PHE A 328 -1.39 0.12 8.93
C PHE A 328 -0.32 0.08 10.02
N ALA A 329 -0.72 -0.03 11.29
CA ALA A 329 0.19 -0.07 12.42
C ALA A 329 1.17 -1.25 12.36
N ASN A 330 0.76 -2.39 11.80
CA ASN A 330 1.63 -3.56 11.63
C ASN A 330 2.70 -3.34 10.57
N ILE A 331 2.37 -2.65 9.47
CA ILE A 331 3.36 -2.25 8.44
C ILE A 331 4.36 -1.27 9.05
N TYR A 332 3.88 -0.21 9.71
CA TYR A 332 4.76 0.75 10.40
C TYR A 332 5.65 0.11 11.45
N ARG A 333 5.14 -0.87 12.18
CA ARG A 333 5.95 -1.60 13.17
C ARG A 333 7.11 -2.32 12.50
N SER A 334 6.85 -3.04 11.40
CA SER A 334 7.89 -3.76 10.67
C SER A 334 8.91 -2.81 10.02
N PHE A 335 8.45 -1.72 9.42
CA PHE A 335 9.33 -0.70 8.87
C PHE A 335 10.16 0.01 9.94
N GLY A 336 9.55 0.33 11.09
CA GLY A 336 10.27 0.88 12.24
C GLY A 336 11.32 -0.07 12.82
N GLU A 337 11.06 -1.39 12.80
CA GLU A 337 12.06 -2.41 13.15
C GLU A 337 13.25 -2.33 12.18
N ALA A 338 13.02 -2.25 10.86
CA ALA A 338 14.09 -2.12 9.86
C ALA A 338 14.93 -0.83 10.05
N ILE A 339 14.29 0.31 10.34
CA ILE A 339 15.00 1.57 10.63
C ILE A 339 15.89 1.43 11.87
N ARG A 340 15.39 0.81 12.96
CA ARG A 340 16.17 0.58 14.18
C ARG A 340 17.32 -0.38 13.95
N ASP A 341 17.09 -1.48 13.24
CA ASP A 341 18.13 -2.46 12.89
C ASP A 341 19.22 -1.79 12.06
N LYS A 342 18.86 -0.95 11.07
CA LYS A 342 19.82 -0.18 10.29
C LYS A 342 20.65 0.76 11.16
N ARG A 343 20.01 1.51 12.06
CA ARG A 343 20.67 2.41 13.01
C ARG A 343 21.67 1.67 13.91
N ASN A 344 21.36 0.44 14.28
CA ASN A 344 22.17 -0.41 15.15
C ASN A 344 23.22 -1.24 14.39
N GLY A 345 23.26 -1.18 13.07
CA GLY A 345 24.17 -1.99 12.23
C GLY A 345 23.77 -3.46 12.15
N THR A 346 22.52 -3.78 12.42
CA THR A 346 21.97 -5.17 12.42
C THR A 346 20.90 -5.36 11.36
N LEU A 347 20.88 -4.51 10.32
CA LEU A 347 19.90 -4.58 9.23
C LEU A 347 19.97 -5.96 8.55
N LYS A 348 18.82 -6.61 8.49
CA LYS A 348 18.63 -7.89 7.81
C LYS A 348 18.30 -7.67 6.33
N PRO A 349 18.36 -8.74 5.50
CA PRO A 349 17.77 -8.69 4.16
C PRO A 349 16.33 -8.17 4.18
N GLU A 350 15.95 -7.36 3.20
CA GLU A 350 14.63 -6.72 3.14
C GLU A 350 13.48 -7.74 3.18
N SER A 351 13.70 -8.93 2.58
CA SER A 351 12.73 -10.03 2.58
C SER A 351 12.39 -10.63 3.96
N GLU A 352 13.18 -10.29 5.00
CA GLU A 352 12.92 -10.72 6.39
C GLU A 352 12.02 -9.73 7.16
N TYR A 353 11.71 -8.60 6.55
CA TYR A 353 10.74 -7.65 7.11
C TYR A 353 9.36 -7.81 6.42
N ASP A 354 8.31 -7.43 7.14
CA ASP A 354 6.92 -7.65 6.71
C ASP A 354 6.26 -6.31 6.29
N TYR A 355 6.85 -5.61 5.32
CA TYR A 355 6.27 -4.42 4.70
C TYR A 355 6.46 -4.44 3.18
N PRO A 356 5.54 -3.84 2.40
CA PRO A 356 5.71 -3.70 0.95
C PRO A 356 6.90 -2.81 0.61
N THR A 357 7.75 -3.31 -0.29
CA THR A 357 9.03 -2.70 -0.63
C THR A 357 8.92 -1.75 -1.82
N LEU A 358 10.00 -1.01 -2.08
CA LEU A 358 10.10 -0.17 -3.28
C LEU A 358 9.99 -0.99 -4.57
N SER A 359 10.66 -2.13 -4.63
CA SER A 359 10.62 -3.02 -5.79
C SER A 359 9.21 -3.56 -6.06
N MET A 360 8.47 -3.94 -5.03
CA MET A 360 7.05 -4.32 -5.17
C MET A 360 6.22 -3.16 -5.74
N GLY A 361 6.49 -1.93 -5.27
CA GLY A 361 5.84 -0.74 -5.81
C GLY A 361 6.12 -0.52 -7.31
N VAL A 362 7.36 -0.75 -7.74
CA VAL A 362 7.74 -0.68 -9.17
C VAL A 362 7.01 -1.74 -9.99
N ASP A 363 6.94 -2.99 -9.49
CA ASP A 363 6.19 -4.06 -10.15
C ASP A 363 4.70 -3.71 -10.27
N GLY A 364 4.09 -3.14 -9.23
CA GLY A 364 2.70 -2.65 -9.27
C GLY A 364 2.48 -1.53 -10.31
N VAL A 365 3.44 -0.60 -10.44
CA VAL A 365 3.37 0.46 -11.47
C VAL A 365 3.50 -0.12 -12.88
N ARG A 366 4.41 -1.08 -13.10
CA ARG A 366 4.51 -1.80 -14.38
C ARG A 366 3.22 -2.54 -14.71
N PHE A 367 2.64 -3.22 -13.71
CA PHE A 367 1.40 -3.97 -13.88
C PHE A 367 0.24 -3.10 -14.38
N PHE A 368 -0.10 -2.01 -13.67
CA PHE A 368 -1.25 -1.21 -14.09
C PHE A 368 -1.00 -0.43 -15.40
N ASN A 369 0.24 0.00 -15.68
CA ASN A 369 0.58 0.61 -16.96
C ASN A 369 0.47 -0.40 -18.12
N ALA A 370 0.93 -1.65 -17.94
CA ALA A 370 0.76 -2.71 -18.93
C ALA A 370 -0.72 -3.04 -19.18
N CYS A 371 -1.59 -2.96 -18.17
CA CYS A 371 -3.04 -3.11 -18.35
C CYS A 371 -3.61 -1.99 -19.22
N VAL A 372 -3.18 -0.74 -19.02
CA VAL A 372 -3.58 0.39 -19.90
C VAL A 372 -3.08 0.18 -21.32
N ASP A 373 -1.83 -0.27 -21.50
CA ASP A 373 -1.26 -0.55 -22.82
C ASP A 373 -2.01 -1.70 -23.51
N SER A 374 -2.39 -2.74 -22.77
CA SER A 374 -3.22 -3.84 -23.29
C SER A 374 -4.56 -3.34 -23.84
N GLN A 375 -5.25 -2.50 -23.08
CA GLN A 375 -6.51 -1.88 -23.50
C GLN A 375 -6.31 -1.01 -24.75
N GLN A 376 -5.29 -0.16 -24.78
CA GLN A 376 -5.01 0.72 -25.93
C GLN A 376 -4.62 -0.03 -27.19
N ALA A 377 -3.98 -1.19 -27.04
CA ALA A 377 -3.64 -2.09 -28.14
C ALA A 377 -4.80 -2.97 -28.62
N GLY A 378 -6.03 -2.75 -28.12
CA GLY A 378 -7.22 -3.51 -28.48
C GLY A 378 -7.37 -4.84 -27.72
N ASN A 379 -7.08 -4.83 -26.42
CA ASN A 379 -7.17 -5.97 -25.50
C ASN A 379 -6.25 -7.12 -25.92
N THR A 380 -4.98 -6.83 -26.09
CA THR A 380 -3.95 -7.81 -26.45
C THR A 380 -3.01 -8.11 -25.28
N TRP A 381 -2.32 -9.25 -25.32
CA TRP A 381 -1.30 -9.58 -24.34
C TRP A 381 -0.13 -8.61 -24.37
N ILE A 382 0.23 -8.08 -23.20
CA ILE A 382 1.43 -7.25 -22.96
C ILE A 382 2.32 -7.99 -21.97
N GLU A 383 3.61 -8.15 -22.32
CA GLU A 383 4.65 -8.66 -21.40
C GLU A 383 5.11 -7.51 -20.48
N ILE A 384 5.47 -7.83 -19.22
CA ILE A 384 5.92 -6.89 -18.19
C ILE A 384 7.40 -7.10 -17.90
#